data_6202cf6b47f403bddfabba55f5f93bd9
#
_entry.id   6202cf6b47f403bddfabba55f5f93bd9
#
_cell.length_a   1.000
_cell.length_b   1.000
_cell.length_c   1.000
_cell.angle_alpha   90.00
_cell.angle_beta   90.00
_cell.angle_gamma   90.00
#
_symmetry.space_group_name_H-M   'P 1'
#
loop_
_entity.id
_entity.type
_entity.pdbx_description
1 polymer ?
#
loop_
_entity_poly.entity_id
_entity_poly.type
_entity_poly.pdbx_seq_one_letter_code
_entity_poly.pdbx_strand_id
1 'polypeptide(L)'
;MTDTTSSISDLIEISEDGTAFYEEAAQKVKDKKVSTLFARLAKAKSELAAELSAEVKPAPKSKKPVKKPASSLVELSKVYTGMRKQWPDSPVERFTRMAEIEGQLQTTFQKVVLDRDHSFVVRVLAKQYVSKAEVLNKELRACQRNA
;
A
#
# COMPACT_ATOMS: atom_id res chain seq x y z
N MET A 1 -14.95 18.54 8.67
CA MET A 1 -14.62 17.98 8.65
C MET A 1 -13.90 17.42 7.95
N THR A 2 -13.52 17.01 7.67
CA THR A 2 -13.03 16.64 7.00
C THR A 2 -12.30 15.75 6.84
N ASP A 3 -11.99 15.13 6.90
CA ASP A 3 -11.42 14.23 6.91
C ASP A 3 -10.88 13.73 5.95
N THR A 4 -10.59 13.74 5.53
CA THR A 4 -10.12 13.24 4.54
C THR A 4 -8.97 12.40 4.67
N THR A 5 -8.25 12.36 5.67
CA THR A 5 -7.13 11.51 5.80
C THR A 5 -7.57 10.19 6.34
N SER A 6 -6.95 9.15 5.89
CA SER A 6 -7.30 7.81 6.30
C SER A 6 -6.93 7.56 7.73
N SER A 7 -7.69 6.73 8.40
CA SER A 7 -7.37 6.36 9.77
C SER A 7 -6.17 5.42 9.77
N ILE A 8 -5.54 5.29 10.93
CA ILE A 8 -4.40 4.42 11.01
C ILE A 8 -4.80 2.98 10.73
N SER A 9 -6.00 2.57 11.12
CA SER A 9 -6.47 1.22 10.80
C SER A 9 -6.58 0.99 9.31
N ASP A 10 -7.07 1.99 8.58
CA ASP A 10 -7.18 1.88 7.14
C ASP A 10 -5.79 1.78 6.50
N LEU A 11 -4.84 2.54 7.03
CA LEU A 11 -3.48 2.50 6.49
C LEU A 11 -2.83 1.14 6.73
N ILE A 12 -3.07 0.55 7.90
CA ILE A 12 -2.56 -0.77 8.19
C ILE A 12 -3.17 -1.79 7.25
N GLU A 13 -4.47 -1.71 7.07
CA GLU A 13 -5.17 -2.68 6.25
C GLU A 13 -4.71 -2.65 4.79
N ILE A 14 -4.58 -1.47 4.22
CA ILE A 14 -4.15 -1.39 2.83
C ILE A 14 -2.69 -1.85 2.69
N SER A 15 -1.88 -1.60 3.71
CA SER A 15 -0.49 -2.06 3.67
C SER A 15 -0.43 -3.58 3.74
N GLU A 16 -1.28 -4.20 4.54
CA GLU A 16 -1.33 -5.65 4.61
C GLU A 16 -1.86 -6.26 3.32
N ASP A 17 -2.86 -5.62 2.72
CA ASP A 17 -3.38 -6.09 1.45
C ASP A 17 -2.31 -6.06 0.37
N GLY A 18 -1.54 -4.99 0.33
CA GLY A 18 -0.46 -4.88 -0.65
C GLY A 18 0.65 -5.88 -0.39
N THR A 19 0.94 -6.15 0.89
CA THR A 19 1.95 -7.15 1.23
C THR A 19 1.54 -8.52 0.67
N ALA A 20 0.31 -8.92 0.92
CA ALA A 20 -0.17 -10.22 0.45
C ALA A 20 -0.15 -10.26 -1.08
N PHE A 21 -0.57 -9.17 -1.71
CA PHE A 21 -0.61 -9.11 -3.15
C PHE A 21 0.78 -9.31 -3.75
N TYR A 22 1.77 -8.58 -3.25
CA TYR A 22 3.10 -8.66 -3.85
C TYR A 22 3.83 -9.94 -3.48
N GLU A 23 3.52 -10.52 -2.33
CA GLU A 23 4.10 -11.83 -2.00
C GLU A 23 3.63 -12.88 -2.99
N GLU A 24 2.35 -12.85 -3.33
CA GLU A 24 1.84 -13.78 -4.32
C GLU A 24 2.37 -13.47 -5.71
N ALA A 25 2.41 -12.18 -6.05
CA ALA A 25 2.88 -11.78 -7.37
C ALA A 25 4.34 -12.20 -7.59
N ALA A 26 5.15 -12.10 -6.55
CA ALA A 26 6.56 -12.49 -6.67
C ALA A 26 6.71 -13.96 -7.05
N GLN A 27 5.74 -14.77 -6.66
CA GLN A 27 5.80 -16.18 -6.99
C GLN A 27 5.20 -16.50 -8.34
N LYS A 28 4.44 -15.59 -8.91
CA LYS A 28 3.81 -15.83 -10.20
C LYS A 28 4.65 -15.45 -11.40
N VAL A 29 5.71 -14.66 -11.17
CA VAL A 29 6.53 -14.21 -12.29
C VAL A 29 7.83 -14.98 -12.32
N LYS A 30 8.34 -15.20 -13.53
CA LYS A 30 9.57 -15.96 -13.68
C LYS A 30 10.80 -15.10 -13.71
N ASP A 31 10.64 -13.85 -14.16
CA ASP A 31 11.78 -12.95 -14.25
C ASP A 31 12.27 -12.64 -12.85
N LYS A 32 13.55 -12.96 -12.60
CA LYS A 32 14.09 -12.77 -11.30
C LYS A 32 14.15 -11.34 -10.85
N LYS A 33 14.41 -10.40 -11.74
CA LYS A 33 14.44 -9.00 -11.37
C LYS A 33 13.06 -8.51 -10.97
N VAL A 34 12.04 -8.94 -11.69
CA VAL A 34 10.68 -8.54 -11.39
C VAL A 34 10.23 -9.19 -10.08
N SER A 35 10.55 -10.45 -9.90
CA SER A 35 10.21 -11.14 -8.66
C SER A 35 10.86 -10.46 -7.46
N THR A 36 12.11 -10.05 -7.62
CA THR A 36 12.82 -9.35 -6.54
C THR A 36 12.18 -8.00 -6.26
N LEU A 37 11.77 -7.27 -7.29
CA LEU A 37 11.10 -6.01 -7.10
C LEU A 37 9.80 -6.20 -6.32
N PHE A 38 9.02 -7.21 -6.69
CA PHE A 38 7.77 -7.48 -5.98
C PHE A 38 8.04 -7.85 -4.53
N ALA A 39 9.09 -8.63 -4.27
CA ALA A 39 9.44 -8.98 -2.89
C ALA A 39 9.82 -7.73 -2.10
N ARG A 40 10.50 -6.79 -2.73
CA ARG A 40 10.88 -5.53 -2.06
C ARG A 40 9.64 -4.69 -1.77
N LEU A 41 8.69 -4.66 -2.68
CA LEU A 41 7.43 -3.96 -2.44
C LEU A 41 6.69 -4.59 -1.27
N ALA A 42 6.63 -5.91 -1.24
CA ALA A 42 5.97 -6.61 -0.15
C ALA A 42 6.65 -6.30 1.18
N LYS A 43 7.97 -6.30 1.18
CA LYS A 43 8.71 -6.05 2.41
C LYS A 43 8.47 -4.64 2.93
N ALA A 44 8.51 -3.64 2.06
CA ALA A 44 8.29 -2.26 2.48
C ALA A 44 6.90 -2.10 3.10
N LYS A 45 5.90 -2.73 2.50
CA LYS A 45 4.54 -2.63 3.00
C LYS A 45 4.36 -3.40 4.30
N SER A 46 5.00 -4.55 4.41
CA SER A 46 4.93 -5.35 5.61
C SER A 46 5.57 -4.63 6.80
N GLU A 47 6.71 -4.01 6.56
CA GLU A 47 7.37 -3.24 7.61
C GLU A 47 6.52 -2.07 8.05
N LEU A 48 5.92 -1.38 7.09
CA LEU A 48 5.06 -0.26 7.41
C LEU A 48 3.85 -0.72 8.23
N ALA A 49 3.23 -1.81 7.83
CA ALA A 49 2.06 -2.32 8.55
C ALA A 49 2.43 -2.68 9.99
N ALA A 50 3.58 -3.32 10.18
CA ALA A 50 4.01 -3.70 11.51
C ALA A 50 4.29 -2.48 12.38
N GLU A 51 4.95 -1.48 11.79
CA GLU A 51 5.29 -0.29 12.55
C GLU A 51 4.05 0.53 12.88
N LEU A 52 3.12 0.62 11.95
CA LEU A 52 1.87 1.32 12.24
C LEU A 52 1.06 0.57 13.28
N SER A 53 1.07 -0.75 13.22
CA SER A 53 0.33 -1.54 14.21
C SER A 53 0.86 -1.31 15.61
N ALA A 54 2.14 -1.09 15.74
CA ALA A 54 2.72 -0.84 17.06
C ALA A 54 2.25 0.49 17.63
N GLU A 55 1.76 1.39 16.79
CA GLU A 55 1.27 2.67 17.25
C GLU A 55 -0.20 2.66 17.62
N VAL A 56 -0.91 1.58 17.35
CA VAL A 56 -2.31 1.53 17.68
C VAL A 56 -2.46 1.04 19.10
N LYS A 57 -3.13 1.84 19.98
CA LYS A 57 -3.29 1.41 21.29
C LYS A 57 -4.36 0.41 21.33
N PRO A 58 -4.27 -0.55 22.13
CA PRO A 58 -5.25 -1.56 22.21
C PRO A 58 -6.51 -0.93 22.61
N ALA A 59 -7.44 -0.92 21.80
CA ALA A 59 -8.66 -0.28 22.05
C ALA A 59 -9.42 -1.04 23.05
N PRO A 60 -10.12 -0.39 23.84
CA PRO A 60 -10.87 -1.00 24.83
C PRO A 60 -11.99 -1.62 24.21
N LYS A 61 -12.17 -2.32 23.73
CA LYS A 61 -13.16 -2.98 23.20
C LYS A 61 -14.26 -2.23 22.99
N SER A 62 -14.31 -1.27 22.82
CA SER A 62 -15.42 -0.57 22.75
C SER A 62 -16.03 -0.84 21.58
N LYS A 63 -16.01 -1.28 21.05
CA LYS A 63 -16.59 -1.59 20.10
C LYS A 63 -17.22 -0.71 19.34
N LYS A 64 -17.19 0.04 19.03
CA LYS A 64 -17.75 0.84 18.39
C LYS A 64 -17.67 0.60 17.04
N PRO A 65 -18.44 0.74 16.29
CA PRO A 65 -18.49 0.43 15.01
C PRO A 65 -17.57 1.15 14.33
N VAL A 66 -17.19 0.70 13.45
CA VAL A 66 -16.27 1.27 12.85
C VAL A 66 -16.68 2.13 11.88
N LYS A 67 -16.20 3.10 11.59
CA LYS A 67 -16.51 3.85 10.66
C LYS A 67 -16.19 3.38 9.38
N LYS A 68 -16.73 3.69 8.34
CA LYS A 68 -16.40 3.31 7.09
C LYS A 68 -15.03 3.66 6.71
N PRO A 69 -14.26 2.84 6.03
CA PRO A 69 -12.94 3.19 5.55
C PRO A 69 -13.02 4.29 4.53
N ALA A 70 -11.97 4.98 4.34
CA ALA A 70 -11.91 6.01 3.33
C ALA A 70 -12.16 5.37 1.98
N SER A 71 -13.02 5.97 1.17
CA SER A 71 -13.40 5.34 -0.06
C SER A 71 -12.24 5.13 -1.01
N SER A 72 -11.26 6.03 -1.02
CA SER A 72 -10.12 5.83 -1.89
C SER A 72 -9.34 4.57 -1.52
N LEU A 73 -9.21 4.27 -0.24
CA LEU A 73 -8.50 3.06 0.15
C LEU A 73 -9.30 1.81 -0.12
N VAL A 74 -10.63 1.90 -0.04
CA VAL A 74 -11.47 0.78 -0.39
C VAL A 74 -11.29 0.43 -1.86
N GLU A 75 -11.23 1.45 -2.72
CA GLU A 75 -11.04 1.20 -4.14
C GLU A 75 -9.68 0.57 -4.43
N LEU A 76 -8.64 1.04 -3.74
CA LEU A 76 -7.32 0.47 -3.95
C LEU A 76 -7.26 -0.98 -3.46
N SER A 77 -7.92 -1.25 -2.34
CA SER A 77 -7.97 -2.62 -1.84
C SER A 77 -8.66 -3.53 -2.83
N LYS A 78 -9.70 -3.05 -3.49
CA LYS A 78 -10.40 -3.83 -4.50
C LYS A 78 -9.52 -4.15 -5.69
N VAL A 79 -8.63 -3.24 -6.06
CA VAL A 79 -7.71 -3.51 -7.16
C VAL A 79 -6.77 -4.66 -6.79
N TYR A 80 -6.22 -4.62 -5.59
CA TYR A 80 -5.36 -5.73 -5.14
C TYR A 80 -6.13 -7.05 -5.14
N THR A 81 -7.32 -7.04 -4.56
CA THR A 81 -8.11 -8.26 -4.47
C THR A 81 -8.48 -8.77 -5.85
N GLY A 82 -8.88 -7.86 -6.74
CA GLY A 82 -9.27 -8.25 -8.08
C GLY A 82 -8.14 -8.89 -8.85
N MET A 83 -6.94 -8.33 -8.74
CA MET A 83 -5.80 -8.89 -9.45
C MET A 83 -5.37 -10.23 -8.84
N ARG A 84 -5.56 -10.41 -7.53
CA ARG A 84 -5.26 -11.71 -6.93
C ARG A 84 -6.22 -12.78 -7.41
N LYS A 85 -7.48 -12.41 -7.61
CA LYS A 85 -8.46 -13.36 -8.09
C LYS A 85 -8.28 -13.63 -9.56
N GLN A 86 -7.95 -12.63 -10.32
CA GLN A 86 -7.83 -12.78 -11.75
C GLN A 86 -6.56 -12.09 -12.21
N TRP A 87 -5.47 -12.81 -12.19
CA TRP A 87 -4.16 -12.29 -12.56
C TRP A 87 -4.19 -11.96 -14.04
N PRO A 88 -3.92 -10.72 -14.42
CA PRO A 88 -3.97 -10.36 -15.85
C PRO A 88 -2.92 -11.12 -16.63
N ASP A 89 -3.28 -11.56 -17.82
CA ASP A 89 -2.35 -12.27 -18.66
C ASP A 89 -1.29 -11.37 -19.25
N SER A 90 -1.63 -10.14 -19.49
CA SER A 90 -0.71 -9.21 -20.14
C SER A 90 0.22 -8.56 -19.13
N PRO A 91 1.53 -8.69 -19.32
CA PRO A 91 2.46 -7.98 -18.43
C PRO A 91 2.25 -6.47 -18.45
N VAL A 92 1.92 -5.91 -19.62
CA VAL A 92 1.68 -4.47 -19.71
C VAL A 92 0.52 -4.09 -18.80
N GLU A 93 -0.55 -4.85 -18.84
CA GLU A 93 -1.71 -4.53 -18.01
C GLU A 93 -1.38 -4.68 -16.52
N ARG A 94 -0.62 -5.72 -16.16
CA ARG A 94 -0.24 -5.90 -14.77
C ARG A 94 0.53 -4.70 -14.25
N PHE A 95 1.55 -4.31 -14.99
CA PHE A 95 2.39 -3.20 -14.54
C PHE A 95 1.66 -1.87 -14.56
N THR A 96 0.74 -1.69 -15.51
CA THR A 96 -0.04 -0.47 -15.57
C THR A 96 -0.91 -0.33 -14.33
N ARG A 97 -1.59 -1.41 -13.94
CA ARG A 97 -2.43 -1.37 -12.76
C ARG A 97 -1.62 -1.19 -11.50
N MET A 98 -0.49 -1.89 -11.41
CA MET A 98 0.37 -1.75 -10.25
C MET A 98 0.91 -0.35 -10.11
N ALA A 99 1.37 0.25 -11.22
CA ALA A 99 1.91 1.59 -11.16
C ALA A 99 0.84 2.59 -10.73
N GLU A 100 -0.38 2.39 -11.20
CA GLU A 100 -1.46 3.27 -10.81
C GLU A 100 -1.78 3.18 -9.34
N ILE A 101 -1.93 1.97 -8.81
CA ILE A 101 -2.30 1.83 -7.41
C ILE A 101 -1.17 2.32 -6.51
N GLU A 102 0.08 2.03 -6.87
CA GLU A 102 1.19 2.47 -6.04
C GLU A 102 1.36 3.98 -6.07
N GLY A 103 1.07 4.60 -7.22
CA GLY A 103 1.10 6.05 -7.30
C GLY A 103 0.05 6.69 -6.42
N GLN A 104 -1.15 6.13 -6.40
CA GLN A 104 -2.21 6.65 -5.56
C GLN A 104 -1.91 6.45 -4.09
N LEU A 105 -1.31 5.31 -3.74
CA LEU A 105 -0.92 5.06 -2.35
C LEU A 105 0.15 6.03 -1.91
N GLN A 106 1.10 6.32 -2.78
CA GLN A 106 2.14 7.27 -2.45
C GLN A 106 1.52 8.63 -2.13
N THR A 107 0.56 9.07 -2.94
CA THR A 107 -0.14 10.31 -2.69
C THR A 107 -0.89 10.28 -1.36
N THR A 108 -1.55 9.16 -1.07
CA THR A 108 -2.28 9.02 0.18
C THR A 108 -1.35 9.16 1.37
N PHE A 109 -0.20 8.49 1.33
CA PHE A 109 0.73 8.59 2.45
C PHE A 109 1.39 9.96 2.55
N GLN A 110 1.55 10.66 1.43
CA GLN A 110 2.04 12.04 1.48
C GLN A 110 1.06 12.93 2.22
N LYS A 111 -0.23 12.69 2.05
CA LYS A 111 -1.22 13.46 2.79
C LYS A 111 -1.14 13.15 4.28
N VAL A 112 -0.86 11.91 4.64
CA VAL A 112 -0.71 11.55 6.05
C VAL A 112 0.47 12.31 6.66
N VAL A 113 1.55 12.46 5.92
CA VAL A 113 2.70 13.19 6.43
C VAL A 113 2.32 14.61 6.86
N LEU A 114 1.39 15.20 6.14
CA LEU A 114 1.00 16.57 6.40
C LEU A 114 -0.19 16.71 7.34
N ASP A 115 -0.81 15.60 7.72
CA ASP A 115 -2.04 15.66 8.49
C ASP A 115 -1.72 15.72 9.97
N ARG A 116 -2.01 16.84 10.59
CA ARG A 116 -1.72 17.02 11.99
C ARG A 116 -2.59 16.20 12.91
N ASP A 117 -3.66 15.61 12.41
CA ASP A 117 -4.48 14.74 13.23
C ASP A 117 -3.78 13.41 13.51
N HIS A 118 -2.77 13.06 12.71
CA HIS A 118 -2.00 11.87 13.01
C HIS A 118 -0.85 12.23 13.95
N SER A 119 -0.44 11.25 14.75
CA SER A 119 0.66 11.48 15.68
C SER A 119 1.95 11.74 14.90
N PHE A 120 2.92 12.32 15.59
CA PHE A 120 4.21 12.57 14.99
C PHE A 120 4.84 11.28 14.50
N VAL A 121 4.74 10.20 15.27
CA VAL A 121 5.35 8.93 14.87
C VAL A 121 4.69 8.40 13.61
N VAL A 122 3.37 8.45 13.51
CA VAL A 122 2.69 7.98 12.31
C VAL A 122 3.12 8.80 11.10
N ARG A 123 3.25 10.09 11.27
CA ARG A 123 3.67 10.96 10.18
C ARG A 123 5.10 10.66 9.73
N VAL A 124 5.98 10.36 10.68
CA VAL A 124 7.35 9.98 10.34
C VAL A 124 7.37 8.65 9.59
N LEU A 125 6.57 7.69 10.04
CA LEU A 125 6.50 6.40 9.37
C LEU A 125 5.98 6.56 7.94
N ALA A 126 4.99 7.43 7.76
CA ALA A 126 4.48 7.69 6.42
C ALA A 126 5.54 8.33 5.54
N LYS A 127 6.33 9.24 6.09
CA LYS A 127 7.37 9.90 5.31
C LYS A 127 8.45 8.90 4.90
N GLN A 128 8.83 8.00 5.79
CA GLN A 128 9.80 6.98 5.46
C GLN A 128 9.28 6.06 4.38
N TYR A 129 8.00 5.70 4.46
CA TYR A 129 7.41 4.86 3.44
C TYR A 129 7.39 5.57 2.09
N VAL A 130 7.01 6.84 2.06
CA VAL A 130 6.97 7.59 0.82
C VAL A 130 8.34 7.59 0.15
N SER A 131 9.41 7.75 0.92
CA SER A 131 10.75 7.74 0.36
C SER A 131 11.08 6.39 -0.28
N LYS A 132 10.72 5.30 0.38
CA LYS A 132 10.94 3.97 -0.18
C LYS A 132 10.08 3.77 -1.41
N ALA A 133 8.85 4.24 -1.35
CA ALA A 133 7.91 4.07 -2.46
C ALA A 133 8.38 4.79 -3.70
N GLU A 134 8.99 5.95 -3.54
CA GLU A 134 9.48 6.68 -4.70
C GLU A 134 10.47 5.85 -5.50
N VAL A 135 11.39 5.19 -4.81
CA VAL A 135 12.38 4.37 -5.48
C VAL A 135 11.72 3.17 -6.14
N LEU A 136 10.88 2.47 -5.38
CA LEU A 136 10.25 1.26 -5.89
C LEU A 136 9.30 1.55 -7.04
N ASN A 137 8.59 2.67 -6.96
CA ASN A 137 7.65 3.02 -8.02
C ASN A 137 8.36 3.41 -9.31
N LYS A 138 9.55 3.97 -9.20
CA LYS A 138 10.34 4.24 -10.39
C LYS A 138 10.73 2.96 -11.07
N GLU A 139 11.12 1.96 -10.29
CA GLU A 139 11.48 0.66 -10.86
C GLU A 139 10.27 -0.02 -11.47
N LEU A 140 9.12 0.13 -10.83
CA LEU A 140 7.89 -0.44 -11.34
C LEU A 140 7.51 0.17 -12.68
N ARG A 141 7.65 1.48 -12.79
CA ARG A 141 7.36 2.16 -14.05
C ARG A 141 8.34 1.75 -15.15
N ALA A 142 9.59 1.48 -14.77
CA ALA A 142 10.56 1.00 -15.74
C ALA A 142 10.14 -0.37 -16.27
N CYS A 143 9.60 -1.22 -15.39
CA CYS A 143 9.07 -2.50 -15.84
C CYS A 143 7.89 -2.31 -16.77
N GLN A 144 7.05 -1.34 -16.46
CA GLN A 144 5.91 -1.03 -17.31
C GLN A 144 6.34 -0.64 -18.73
N ARG A 145 7.36 0.21 -18.81
CA ARG A 145 7.85 0.65 -20.12
C ARG A 145 8.51 -0.47 -20.90
N ASN A 146 9.08 -1.44 -20.21
CA ASN A 146 9.77 -2.54 -20.87
C ASN A 146 8.91 -3.76 -21.09
N ALA A 147 7.69 -3.72 -20.66
CA ALA A 147 6.80 -4.87 -20.77
C ALA A 147 6.24 -5.10 -22.17
#